data_4e7b2b8f75a7e4f049ce84e8a910c2a4
#
_entry.id   4e7b2b8f75a7e4f049ce84e8a910c2a4
#
_cell.length_a   1.000
_cell.length_b   1.000
_cell.length_c   1.000
_cell.angle_alpha   90.00
_cell.angle_beta   90.00
_cell.angle_gamma   90.00
#
_symmetry.space_group_name_H-M   'P 1'
#
loop_
_entity.id
_entity.type
_entity.pdbx_description
1 polymer ?
#
loop_
_entity_poly.entity_id
_entity_poly.type
_entity_poly.pdbx_seq_one_letter_code
_entity_poly.pdbx_strand_id
1 'polypeptide(L)'
;MDKSIDDIKKNLLKDISDAEYVLIGIGDEIQYDWNRMADSKRYSELSDDSANDDLIPFFQKIILKQDHIEKIDKAYDNLSVLIKDKDYFIVSTLIDDIIFDHDFDTHRIVTPCGGYRKLQCSQNTEHPIIDIPLEYMERAERYFSGET
;
A
#
# COMPACT_ATOMS: atom_id res chain seq x y z
N MET A 1 14.65 -34.91 3.83
CA MET A 1 14.13 -34.60 5.18
C MET A 1 13.29 -33.35 5.06
N ASP A 2 11.97 -33.50 4.90
CA ASP A 2 11.08 -32.35 4.89
C ASP A 2 11.03 -31.75 6.29
N LYS A 3 11.55 -30.53 6.44
CA LYS A 3 11.34 -29.76 7.68
C LYS A 3 9.86 -29.42 7.77
N SER A 4 9.26 -29.63 8.93
CA SER A 4 7.88 -29.19 9.15
C SER A 4 7.79 -27.66 9.02
N ILE A 5 6.62 -27.14 8.65
CA ILE A 5 6.37 -25.68 8.56
C ILE A 5 6.70 -25.02 9.90
N ASP A 6 6.44 -25.69 11.01
CA ASP A 6 6.71 -25.17 12.36
C ASP A 6 8.21 -25.06 12.63
N ASP A 7 9.03 -26.00 12.14
CA ASP A 7 10.49 -25.92 12.25
C ASP A 7 11.03 -24.74 11.41
N ILE A 8 10.45 -24.49 10.24
CA ILE A 8 10.84 -23.34 9.38
C ILE A 8 10.52 -22.04 10.09
N LYS A 9 9.29 -21.89 10.62
CA LYS A 9 8.88 -20.70 11.37
C LYS A 9 9.75 -20.44 12.59
N LYS A 10 10.05 -21.48 13.37
CA LYS A 10 10.91 -21.37 14.56
C LYS A 10 12.31 -20.92 14.22
N ASN A 11 12.89 -21.47 13.15
CA ASN A 11 14.22 -21.07 12.71
C ASN A 11 14.23 -19.62 12.20
N LEU A 12 13.24 -19.23 11.40
CA LEU A 12 13.09 -17.85 10.90
C LEU A 12 12.96 -16.84 12.04
N LEU A 13 12.11 -17.11 13.04
CA LEU A 13 11.96 -16.24 14.21
C LEU A 13 13.26 -16.11 14.99
N LYS A 14 14.03 -17.21 15.12
CA LYS A 14 15.34 -17.18 15.75
C LYS A 14 16.32 -16.34 14.92
N ASP A 15 16.39 -16.56 13.62
CA ASP A 15 17.30 -15.83 12.73
C ASP A 15 17.01 -14.33 12.75
N ILE A 16 15.74 -13.92 12.75
CA ILE A 16 15.33 -12.53 12.92
C ILE A 16 15.72 -12.00 14.30
N SER A 17 15.51 -12.79 15.36
CA SER A 17 15.89 -12.40 16.74
C SER A 17 17.37 -12.14 16.86
N ASP A 18 18.20 -12.98 16.26
CA ASP A 18 19.65 -12.91 16.32
C ASP A 18 20.26 -11.87 15.35
N ALA A 19 19.48 -11.42 14.35
CA ALA A 19 19.94 -10.45 13.35
C ALA A 19 20.10 -9.05 13.94
N GLU A 20 21.16 -8.36 13.56
CA GLU A 20 21.37 -6.94 13.84
C GLU A 20 20.60 -6.06 12.85
N TYR A 21 20.56 -6.47 11.57
CA TYR A 21 19.89 -5.79 10.48
C TYR A 21 18.91 -6.71 9.78
N VAL A 22 17.74 -6.19 9.39
CA VAL A 22 16.71 -6.95 8.69
C VAL A 22 16.31 -6.22 7.41
N LEU A 23 16.53 -6.83 6.26
CA LEU A 23 16.02 -6.35 4.96
C LEU A 23 14.76 -7.12 4.59
N ILE A 24 13.68 -6.41 4.31
CA ILE A 24 12.36 -6.99 4.04
C ILE A 24 11.95 -6.64 2.61
N GLY A 25 11.69 -7.66 1.80
CA GLY A 25 11.02 -7.52 0.51
C GLY A 25 9.53 -7.83 0.66
N ILE A 26 8.67 -6.95 0.16
CA ILE A 26 7.21 -7.14 0.14
C ILE A 26 6.75 -7.18 -1.32
N GLY A 27 6.03 -8.22 -1.68
CA GLY A 27 5.47 -8.48 -2.99
C GLY A 27 4.01 -8.92 -2.93
N ASP A 28 3.58 -9.65 -3.94
CA ASP A 28 2.17 -9.97 -4.21
C ASP A 28 1.48 -10.83 -3.12
N GLU A 29 2.22 -11.36 -2.15
CA GLU A 29 1.67 -12.23 -1.10
C GLU A 29 0.68 -11.53 -0.18
N ILE A 30 0.82 -10.21 -0.05
CA ILE A 30 -0.06 -9.35 0.75
C ILE A 30 -0.64 -8.20 -0.06
N GLN A 31 -0.72 -8.39 -1.38
CA GLN A 31 -1.31 -7.42 -2.28
C GLN A 31 -2.82 -7.30 -2.05
N TYR A 32 -3.33 -6.06 -2.24
CA TYR A 32 -4.76 -5.81 -2.33
C TYR A 32 -5.37 -6.56 -3.53
N ASP A 33 -6.54 -7.17 -3.33
CA ASP A 33 -7.27 -7.81 -4.42
C ASP A 33 -8.02 -6.75 -5.26
N TRP A 34 -7.40 -6.35 -6.36
CA TRP A 34 -7.94 -5.34 -7.27
C TRP A 34 -9.30 -5.70 -7.89
N ASN A 35 -9.68 -6.99 -7.91
CA ASN A 35 -11.01 -7.38 -8.37
C ASN A 35 -12.10 -6.85 -7.44
N ARG A 36 -11.83 -6.74 -6.14
CA ARG A 36 -12.78 -6.13 -5.19
C ARG A 36 -13.11 -4.68 -5.53
N MET A 37 -12.13 -3.94 -6.01
CA MET A 37 -12.33 -2.57 -6.47
C MET A 37 -13.19 -2.53 -7.74
N ALA A 38 -12.91 -3.41 -8.70
CA ALA A 38 -13.70 -3.54 -9.92
C ALA A 38 -15.17 -3.91 -9.63
N ASP A 39 -15.42 -4.69 -8.57
CA ASP A 39 -16.75 -5.07 -8.13
C ASP A 39 -17.50 -3.93 -7.40
N SER A 40 -16.81 -2.85 -7.05
CA SER A 40 -17.45 -1.67 -6.46
C SER A 40 -18.31 -0.97 -7.49
N LYS A 41 -19.65 -1.02 -7.29
CA LYS A 41 -20.61 -0.34 -8.16
C LYS A 41 -20.31 1.15 -8.28
N ARG A 42 -19.97 1.81 -7.16
CA ARG A 42 -19.67 3.24 -7.15
C ARG A 42 -18.42 3.56 -7.94
N TYR A 43 -17.37 2.74 -7.81
CA TYR A 43 -16.14 2.90 -8.58
C TYR A 43 -16.41 2.73 -10.09
N SER A 44 -17.16 1.71 -10.48
CA SER A 44 -17.52 1.46 -11.87
C SER A 44 -18.30 2.64 -12.49
N GLU A 45 -19.35 3.13 -11.79
CA GLU A 45 -20.14 4.28 -12.21
C GLU A 45 -19.29 5.54 -12.45
N LEU A 46 -18.29 5.78 -11.60
CA LEU A 46 -17.42 6.96 -11.68
C LEU A 46 -16.31 6.80 -12.72
N SER A 47 -15.76 5.60 -12.85
CA SER A 47 -14.67 5.31 -13.80
C SER A 47 -15.14 5.15 -15.25
N ASP A 48 -16.42 4.86 -15.47
CA ASP A 48 -17.01 4.79 -16.81
C ASP A 48 -17.29 6.18 -17.40
N ASP A 49 -17.27 7.23 -16.59
CA ASP A 49 -17.44 8.61 -17.03
C ASP A 49 -16.07 9.25 -17.36
N SER A 50 -15.79 9.46 -18.64
CA SER A 50 -14.55 10.07 -19.12
C SER A 50 -14.28 11.48 -18.56
N ALA A 51 -15.29 12.17 -18.04
CA ALA A 51 -15.11 13.44 -17.34
C ALA A 51 -14.33 13.29 -16.02
N ASN A 52 -14.19 12.06 -15.52
CA ASN A 52 -13.52 11.73 -14.27
C ASN A 52 -12.15 11.06 -14.47
N ASP A 53 -11.62 10.96 -15.68
CA ASP A 53 -10.36 10.25 -15.96
C ASP A 53 -9.20 10.73 -15.09
N ASP A 54 -9.13 12.03 -14.81
CA ASP A 54 -8.14 12.65 -13.92
C ASP A 54 -8.34 12.30 -12.44
N LEU A 55 -9.53 11.86 -12.05
CA LEU A 55 -9.90 11.52 -10.68
C LEU A 55 -9.81 10.01 -10.36
N ILE A 56 -9.69 9.15 -11.36
CA ILE A 56 -9.68 7.69 -11.18
C ILE A 56 -8.64 7.23 -10.13
N PRO A 57 -7.38 7.68 -10.14
CA PRO A 57 -6.40 7.28 -9.14
C PRO A 57 -6.81 7.68 -7.71
N PHE A 58 -7.54 8.78 -7.56
CA PHE A 58 -8.02 9.25 -6.26
C PHE A 58 -9.21 8.42 -5.77
N PHE A 59 -10.12 8.00 -6.68
CA PHE A 59 -11.20 7.08 -6.34
C PHE A 59 -10.65 5.74 -5.87
N GLN A 60 -9.62 5.23 -6.53
CA GLN A 60 -8.92 4.01 -6.12
C GLN A 60 -8.36 4.15 -4.71
N LYS A 61 -7.70 5.27 -4.41
CA LYS A 61 -7.18 5.55 -3.06
C LYS A 61 -8.27 5.63 -2.00
N ILE A 62 -9.42 6.23 -2.32
CA ILE A 62 -10.56 6.30 -1.40
C ILE A 62 -11.06 4.90 -1.05
N ILE A 63 -11.20 4.03 -2.06
CA ILE A 63 -11.65 2.65 -1.85
C ILE A 63 -10.64 1.87 -1.01
N LEU A 64 -9.35 1.95 -1.33
CA LEU A 64 -8.29 1.31 -0.54
C LEU A 64 -8.35 1.71 0.94
N LYS A 65 -8.61 3.00 1.22
CA LYS A 65 -8.73 3.51 2.58
C LYS A 65 -10.01 3.04 3.29
N GLN A 66 -11.09 2.80 2.52
CA GLN A 66 -12.38 2.33 3.07
C GLN A 66 -12.44 0.81 3.23
N ASP A 67 -11.72 0.09 2.39
CA ASP A 67 -11.78 -1.37 2.31
C ASP A 67 -10.73 -2.01 3.21
N HIS A 68 -10.99 -1.98 4.52
CA HIS A 68 -10.15 -2.64 5.51
C HIS A 68 -10.08 -4.14 5.25
N ILE A 69 -8.88 -4.65 4.91
CA ILE A 69 -8.66 -6.07 4.69
C ILE A 69 -7.92 -6.65 5.89
N GLU A 70 -8.67 -7.21 6.82
CA GLU A 70 -8.17 -7.78 8.08
C GLU A 70 -6.91 -8.66 7.92
N LYS A 71 -6.81 -9.42 6.81
CA LYS A 71 -5.64 -10.27 6.56
C LYS A 71 -4.38 -9.45 6.27
N ILE A 72 -4.52 -8.37 5.50
CA ILE A 72 -3.40 -7.48 5.13
C ILE A 72 -2.98 -6.68 6.36
N ASP A 73 -3.96 -6.08 7.06
CA ASP A 73 -3.73 -5.32 8.28
C ASP A 73 -3.00 -6.16 9.32
N LYS A 74 -3.47 -7.37 9.59
CA LYS A 74 -2.78 -8.30 10.50
C LYS A 74 -1.37 -8.67 10.07
N ALA A 75 -1.12 -8.80 8.75
CA ALA A 75 0.21 -9.11 8.25
C ALA A 75 1.18 -7.96 8.55
N TYR A 76 0.78 -6.73 8.27
CA TYR A 76 1.59 -5.53 8.57
C TYR A 76 1.76 -5.30 10.06
N ASP A 77 0.71 -5.44 10.86
CA ASP A 77 0.78 -5.29 12.32
C ASP A 77 1.73 -6.32 12.95
N ASN A 78 1.64 -7.59 12.52
CA ASN A 78 2.55 -8.63 12.99
C ASN A 78 4.01 -8.35 12.56
N LEU A 79 4.21 -7.86 11.34
CA LEU A 79 5.53 -7.51 10.84
C LEU A 79 6.11 -6.35 11.66
N SER A 80 5.34 -5.30 11.91
CA SER A 80 5.80 -4.13 12.68
C SER A 80 6.24 -4.53 14.09
N VAL A 81 5.45 -5.38 14.75
CA VAL A 81 5.82 -5.93 16.09
C VAL A 81 7.10 -6.76 16.02
N LEU A 82 7.26 -7.57 14.97
CA LEU A 82 8.42 -8.47 14.84
C LEU A 82 9.74 -7.73 14.69
N ILE A 83 9.73 -6.56 14.04
CA ILE A 83 10.94 -5.80 13.67
C ILE A 83 11.13 -4.49 14.42
N LYS A 84 10.22 -4.14 15.35
CA LYS A 84 10.21 -2.82 16.02
C LYS A 84 11.51 -2.47 16.74
N ASP A 85 12.21 -3.47 17.28
CA ASP A 85 13.47 -3.30 18.03
C ASP A 85 14.70 -3.60 17.15
N LYS A 86 14.53 -3.69 15.83
CA LYS A 86 15.59 -3.99 14.86
C LYS A 86 15.97 -2.78 14.04
N ASP A 87 17.19 -2.78 13.57
CA ASP A 87 17.56 -1.90 12.46
C ASP A 87 17.10 -2.58 11.15
N TYR A 88 16.08 -1.99 10.50
CA TYR A 88 15.43 -2.60 9.34
C TYR A 88 15.32 -1.65 8.17
N PHE A 89 15.13 -2.22 6.98
CA PHE A 89 14.74 -1.50 5.78
C PHE A 89 13.73 -2.34 4.97
N ILE A 90 12.72 -1.67 4.41
CA ILE A 90 11.64 -2.32 3.67
C ILE A 90 11.65 -1.86 2.22
N VAL A 91 11.60 -2.82 1.30
CA VAL A 91 11.39 -2.59 -0.14
C VAL A 91 10.05 -3.21 -0.51
N SER A 92 9.05 -2.40 -0.81
CA SER A 92 7.73 -2.87 -1.25
C SER A 92 7.54 -2.60 -2.74
N THR A 93 7.19 -3.63 -3.50
CA THR A 93 6.80 -3.49 -4.92
C THR A 93 5.31 -3.22 -5.09
N LEU A 94 4.55 -3.21 -3.99
CA LEU A 94 3.13 -2.90 -3.99
C LEU A 94 2.90 -1.40 -4.19
N ILE A 95 1.85 -1.07 -4.95
CA ILE A 95 1.48 0.31 -5.27
C ILE A 95 0.32 0.83 -4.41
N ASP A 96 -0.27 -0.04 -3.57
CA ASP A 96 -1.45 0.28 -2.77
C ASP A 96 -1.18 1.25 -1.60
N ASP A 97 0.09 1.39 -1.22
CA ASP A 97 0.54 2.26 -0.11
C ASP A 97 -0.04 1.90 1.28
N ILE A 98 -0.70 0.73 1.43
CA ILE A 98 -1.30 0.30 2.71
C ILE A 98 -0.26 0.23 3.83
N ILE A 99 0.98 -0.17 3.50
CA ILE A 99 2.08 -0.24 4.47
C ILE A 99 2.28 1.06 5.26
N PHE A 100 1.97 2.21 4.66
CA PHE A 100 2.15 3.53 5.30
C PHE A 100 1.06 3.88 6.31
N ASP A 101 0.01 3.07 6.41
CA ASP A 101 -1.06 3.21 7.40
C ASP A 101 -0.77 2.40 8.68
N HIS A 102 0.37 1.67 8.71
CA HIS A 102 0.82 0.85 9.83
C HIS A 102 2.04 1.45 10.54
N ASP A 103 2.39 0.90 11.70
CA ASP A 103 3.43 1.42 12.61
C ASP A 103 4.84 1.06 12.13
N PHE A 104 5.28 1.71 11.05
CA PHE A 104 6.64 1.64 10.52
C PHE A 104 7.26 3.04 10.43
N ASP A 105 8.58 3.11 10.57
CA ASP A 105 9.33 4.31 10.22
C ASP A 105 9.32 4.51 8.69
N THR A 106 8.59 5.51 8.22
CA THR A 106 8.42 5.78 6.78
C THR A 106 9.72 6.13 6.05
N HIS A 107 10.77 6.56 6.78
CA HIS A 107 12.10 6.79 6.22
C HIS A 107 12.87 5.51 5.91
N ARG A 108 12.35 4.37 6.39
CA ARG A 108 12.91 3.04 6.18
C ARG A 108 12.15 2.21 5.15
N ILE A 109 11.24 2.86 4.40
CA ILE A 109 10.43 2.22 3.37
C ILE A 109 10.72 2.85 2.01
N VAL A 110 10.94 2.01 1.00
CA VAL A 110 10.99 2.43 -0.40
C VAL A 110 10.00 1.63 -1.23
N THR A 111 9.28 2.35 -2.12
CA THR A 111 8.31 1.79 -3.07
C THR A 111 8.77 2.10 -4.49
N PRO A 112 9.68 1.28 -5.07
CA PRO A 112 10.30 1.58 -6.37
C PRO A 112 9.31 1.57 -7.53
N CYS A 113 8.17 0.91 -7.38
CA CYS A 113 7.10 0.88 -8.38
C CYS A 113 6.14 2.09 -8.29
N GLY A 114 6.39 3.02 -7.37
CA GLY A 114 5.49 4.13 -7.08
C GLY A 114 4.37 3.75 -6.12
N GLY A 115 3.35 4.59 -6.03
CA GLY A 115 2.19 4.36 -5.16
C GLY A 115 1.20 5.52 -5.23
N TYR A 116 0.08 5.37 -4.53
CA TYR A 116 -1.03 6.33 -4.54
C TYR A 116 -0.80 7.57 -3.66
N ARG A 117 0.40 7.75 -3.10
CA ARG A 117 0.74 8.94 -2.29
C ARG A 117 1.40 10.05 -3.10
N LYS A 118 1.86 9.73 -4.32
CA LYS A 118 2.66 10.63 -5.15
C LYS A 118 2.01 10.84 -6.51
N LEU A 119 2.23 12.02 -7.06
CA LEU A 119 1.87 12.37 -8.43
C LEU A 119 3.13 12.63 -9.25
N GLN A 120 3.12 12.16 -10.48
CA GLN A 120 4.11 12.47 -11.50
C GLN A 120 3.41 13.02 -12.76
N CYS A 121 4.00 14.03 -13.38
CA CYS A 121 3.48 14.55 -14.63
C CYS A 121 3.57 13.48 -15.73
N SER A 122 2.45 13.17 -16.38
CA SER A 122 2.40 12.19 -17.47
C SER A 122 3.06 12.69 -18.77
N GLN A 123 3.16 14.02 -18.94
CA GLN A 123 3.68 14.64 -20.18
C GLN A 123 5.17 14.96 -20.07
N ASN A 124 5.71 15.14 -18.87
CA ASN A 124 7.11 15.47 -18.66
C ASN A 124 7.67 14.81 -17.41
N THR A 125 8.53 13.81 -17.61
CA THR A 125 9.16 13.04 -16.53
C THR A 125 10.27 13.82 -15.81
N GLU A 126 10.69 14.99 -16.32
CA GLU A 126 11.64 15.89 -15.66
C GLU A 126 10.97 16.72 -14.55
N HIS A 127 9.64 16.82 -14.56
CA HIS A 127 8.92 17.46 -13.48
C HIS A 127 9.07 16.65 -12.19
N PRO A 128 9.21 17.34 -11.04
CA PRO A 128 9.36 16.65 -9.77
C PRO A 128 8.15 15.80 -9.44
N ILE A 129 8.39 14.67 -8.79
CA ILE A 129 7.33 13.88 -8.15
C ILE A 129 6.90 14.66 -6.89
N ILE A 130 5.60 14.88 -6.74
CA ILE A 130 5.02 15.63 -5.63
C ILE A 130 4.07 14.76 -4.81
N ASP A 131 3.86 15.13 -3.55
CA ASP A 131 2.77 14.57 -2.77
C ASP A 131 1.43 15.01 -3.37
N ILE A 132 0.40 14.16 -3.25
CA ILE A 132 -0.95 14.51 -3.70
C ILE A 132 -1.43 15.74 -2.91
N PRO A 133 -1.76 16.87 -3.58
CA PRO A 133 -2.34 18.01 -2.89
C PRO A 133 -3.69 17.66 -2.28
N LEU A 134 -3.94 18.16 -1.06
CA LEU A 134 -5.16 17.87 -0.30
C LEU A 134 -6.45 18.20 -1.09
N GLU A 135 -6.44 19.29 -1.84
CA GLU A 135 -7.56 19.75 -2.65
C GLU A 135 -8.05 18.72 -3.68
N TYR A 136 -7.14 17.91 -4.25
CA TYR A 136 -7.52 16.83 -5.18
C TYR A 136 -8.24 15.71 -4.44
N MET A 137 -7.76 15.35 -3.26
CA MET A 137 -8.42 14.33 -2.43
C MET A 137 -9.81 14.78 -1.98
N GLU A 138 -9.94 16.03 -1.48
CA GLU A 138 -11.22 16.59 -1.07
C GLU A 138 -12.21 16.68 -2.24
N ARG A 139 -11.74 17.03 -3.44
CA ARG A 139 -12.56 17.03 -4.64
C ARG A 139 -13.05 15.62 -4.97
N ALA A 140 -12.15 14.64 -4.98
CA ALA A 140 -12.48 13.26 -5.27
C ALA A 140 -13.45 12.67 -4.22
N GLU A 141 -13.26 12.96 -2.93
CA GLU A 141 -14.16 12.54 -1.85
C GLU A 141 -15.58 13.08 -2.03
N ARG A 142 -15.73 14.36 -2.40
CA ARG A 142 -17.05 14.95 -2.71
C ARG A 142 -17.73 14.25 -3.88
N TYR A 143 -17.01 14.04 -4.98
CA TYR A 143 -17.54 13.30 -6.12
C TYR A 143 -17.93 11.86 -5.75
N PHE A 144 -17.08 11.20 -4.98
CA PHE A 144 -17.31 9.83 -4.55
C PHE A 144 -18.54 9.70 -3.64
N SER A 145 -18.76 10.67 -2.77
CA SER A 145 -19.93 10.72 -1.88
C SER A 145 -21.23 11.18 -2.58
N GLY A 146 -21.12 11.68 -3.82
CA GLY A 146 -22.27 12.20 -4.58
C GLY A 146 -22.60 13.67 -4.25
N GLU A 147 -21.71 14.38 -3.59
CA GLU A 147 -21.77 15.83 -3.37
C GLU A 147 -21.17 16.52 -4.59
N THR A 148 -21.98 17.22 -5.36
CA THR A 148 -21.55 17.99 -6.56
C THR A 148 -21.27 19.44 -6.22
#